data_449e5bca3fcdd559e3e3df26b15d159f
#
_entry.id   449e5bca3fcdd559e3e3df26b15d159f
#
_cell.length_a   1.000
_cell.length_b   1.000
_cell.length_c   1.000
_cell.angle_alpha   90.00
_cell.angle_beta   90.00
_cell.angle_gamma   90.00
#
_symmetry.space_group_name_H-M   'P 1'
#
loop_
_entity.id
_entity.type
_entity.pdbx_description
1 polymer ?
#
loop_
_entity_poly.entity_id
_entity_poly.type
_entity_poly.pdbx_seq_one_letter_code
_entity_poly.pdbx_strand_id
1 'polypeptide(L)' 'MHLDVILQQAAHLGASDVHLVPGHVPMVRVDTIMQGLEGAVLTSACIEGFMAGIVSEAQRTALENQKDLDLP' A
#
# COMPACT_ATOMS: atom_id res chain seq x y z
N MET A 1 -9.98 0.41 8.02
CA MET A 1 -8.76 -0.40 7.81
C MET A 1 -7.64 0.51 7.36
N HIS A 2 -6.48 0.34 7.94
CA HIS A 2 -5.32 1.17 7.60
C HIS A 2 -4.36 0.40 6.70
N LEU A 3 -3.78 1.09 5.73
CA LEU A 3 -2.81 0.49 4.82
C LEU A 3 -1.62 -0.11 5.57
N ASP A 4 -1.16 0.56 6.62
CA ASP A 4 -0.04 0.07 7.43
C ASP A 4 -0.28 -1.34 7.97
N VAL A 5 -1.50 -1.61 8.41
CA VAL A 5 -1.87 -2.94 8.93
C VAL A 5 -1.79 -3.98 7.82
N ILE A 6 -2.29 -3.64 6.64
CA ILE A 6 -2.25 -4.52 5.48
C ILE A 6 -0.80 -4.84 5.11
N LEU A 7 0.04 -3.81 5.05
CA LEU A 7 1.46 -3.98 4.69
C LEU A 7 2.21 -4.79 5.75
N GLN A 8 1.91 -4.59 7.04
CA GLN A 8 2.52 -5.38 8.11
C GLN A 8 2.13 -6.84 8.00
N GLN A 9 0.87 -7.13 7.74
CA GLN A 9 0.41 -8.51 7.56
C GLN A 9 1.08 -9.15 6.34
N ALA A 10 1.15 -8.42 5.24
CA ALA A 10 1.81 -8.91 4.04
C ALA A 10 3.29 -9.23 4.29
N ALA A 11 3.99 -8.34 4.98
CA ALA A 11 5.39 -8.54 5.33
C ALA A 11 5.57 -9.75 6.24
N HIS A 12 4.67 -9.92 7.21
CA HIS A 12 4.72 -11.05 8.13
C HIS A 12 4.56 -12.39 7.41
N LEU A 13 3.74 -12.41 6.37
CA LEU A 13 3.50 -13.60 5.55
C LEU A 13 4.60 -13.83 4.50
N GLY A 14 5.49 -12.89 4.31
CA GLY A 14 6.50 -12.97 3.28
C GLY A 14 5.94 -12.74 1.88
N ALA A 15 4.92 -11.91 1.75
CA ALA A 15 4.28 -11.65 0.46
C ALA A 15 5.20 -10.91 -0.49
N SER A 16 5.16 -11.27 -1.75
CA SER A 16 5.88 -10.56 -2.80
C SER A 16 5.08 -9.40 -3.38
N ASP A 17 3.76 -9.48 -3.30
CA ASP A 17 2.84 -8.49 -3.87
C ASP A 17 1.65 -8.30 -2.97
N VAL A 18 1.08 -7.10 -3.02
CA VAL A 18 -0.19 -6.77 -2.37
C VAL A 18 -1.11 -6.20 -3.44
N HIS A 19 -2.33 -6.73 -3.51
CA HIS A 19 -3.33 -6.29 -4.48
C HIS A 19 -4.53 -5.71 -3.75
N LEU A 20 -4.86 -4.47 -4.07
CA LEU A 20 -5.97 -3.75 -3.47
C LEU A 20 -6.99 -3.47 -4.57
N VAL A 21 -8.11 -4.19 -4.52
CA VAL A 21 -9.17 -4.08 -5.53
C VAL A 21 -10.49 -3.77 -4.82
N PRO A 22 -11.24 -2.76 -5.30
CA PRO A 22 -12.55 -2.46 -4.71
C PRO A 22 -13.47 -3.67 -4.77
N GLY A 23 -14.22 -3.90 -3.71
CA GLY A 23 -15.16 -5.01 -3.61
C GLY A 23 -14.53 -6.32 -3.16
N HIS A 24 -13.25 -6.33 -2.86
CA HIS A 24 -12.53 -7.52 -2.39
C HIS A 24 -11.76 -7.21 -1.11
N VAL A 25 -11.46 -8.26 -0.34
CA VAL A 25 -10.51 -8.13 0.75
C VAL A 25 -9.12 -7.89 0.17
N PRO A 26 -8.19 -7.30 0.95
CA PRO A 26 -6.81 -7.19 0.48
C PRO A 26 -6.26 -8.57 0.12
N MET A 27 -5.64 -8.69 -1.04
CA MET A 27 -5.05 -9.93 -1.50
C MET A 27 -3.54 -9.81 -1.51
N VAL A 28 -2.87 -10.89 -1.14
CA VAL A 28 -1.42 -10.93 -1.17
C VAL A 28 -0.97 -12.18 -1.92
N ARG A 29 0.21 -12.09 -2.52
CA ARG A 29 0.82 -13.24 -3.17
C ARG A 29 1.96 -13.74 -2.31
N VAL A 30 1.85 -14.99 -1.88
CA VAL A 30 2.88 -15.67 -1.07
C VAL A 30 3.28 -16.94 -1.80
N ASP A 31 4.54 -17.06 -2.15
CA ASP A 31 5.07 -18.22 -2.88
C ASP A 31 4.25 -18.55 -4.13
N THR A 32 3.95 -17.53 -4.93
CA THR A 32 3.16 -17.61 -6.16
C THR A 32 1.66 -17.88 -5.96
N ILE A 33 1.21 -18.03 -4.71
CA ILE A 33 -0.20 -18.31 -4.41
C ILE A 33 -0.86 -17.03 -3.90
N MET A 34 -2.01 -16.69 -4.50
CA MET A 34 -2.82 -15.56 -4.05
C MET A 34 -3.64 -15.95 -2.83
N GLN A 35 -3.58 -15.13 -1.80
CA GLN A 35 -4.33 -15.34 -0.55
C GLN A 35 -5.06 -14.06 -0.19
N GLY A 36 -6.27 -14.22 0.37
CA GLY A 36 -7.01 -13.09 0.94
C GLY A 36 -6.59 -12.87 2.38
N LEU A 37 -6.39 -11.62 2.77
CA LEU A 37 -6.18 -11.27 4.17
C LEU A 37 -7.54 -11.21 4.86
N GLU A 38 -7.58 -11.58 6.13
CA GLU A 38 -8.78 -11.41 6.93
C GLU A 38 -9.02 -9.93 7.17
N GLY A 39 -10.29 -9.54 7.07
CA GLY A 39 -10.67 -8.18 7.32
C GLY A 39 -11.84 -7.74 6.46
N ALA A 40 -12.08 -6.45 6.46
CA ALA A 40 -13.19 -5.89 5.71
C ALA A 40 -12.86 -5.82 4.23
N VAL A 41 -13.91 -5.94 3.42
CA VAL A 41 -13.83 -5.74 1.99
C VAL A 41 -13.44 -4.28 1.72
N LEU A 42 -12.52 -4.07 0.81
CA LEU A 42 -12.06 -2.74 0.43
C LEU A 42 -13.14 -2.01 -0.38
N THR A 43 -13.25 -0.71 -0.15
CA THR A 43 -14.08 0.14 -0.97
C THR A 43 -13.20 1.05 -1.81
N SER A 44 -13.77 1.63 -2.86
CA SER A 44 -13.03 2.61 -3.68
C SER A 44 -12.55 3.77 -2.83
N ALA A 45 -13.37 4.21 -1.87
CA ALA A 45 -13.01 5.32 -0.98
C ALA A 45 -11.80 4.97 -0.11
N CYS A 46 -11.74 3.74 0.41
CA CYS A 46 -10.59 3.28 1.19
C CYS A 46 -9.31 3.29 0.35
N ILE A 47 -9.39 2.78 -0.87
CA ILE A 47 -8.23 2.72 -1.76
C ILE A 47 -7.77 4.11 -2.14
N GLU A 48 -8.70 5.01 -2.44
CA GLU A 48 -8.37 6.40 -2.72
C GLU A 48 -7.67 7.06 -1.54
N GLY A 49 -8.14 6.79 -0.32
CA GLY A 49 -7.50 7.27 0.90
C GLY A 49 -6.07 6.76 1.04
N PHE A 50 -5.84 5.49 0.77
CA PHE A 50 -4.50 4.91 0.80
C PHE A 50 -3.58 5.57 -0.21
N MET A 51 -4.06 5.75 -1.42
CA MET A 51 -3.27 6.38 -2.48
C MET A 51 -2.94 7.83 -2.16
N ALA A 52 -3.90 8.58 -1.61
CA ALA A 52 -3.67 9.96 -1.20
C ALA A 52 -2.58 10.05 -0.13
N GLY A 53 -2.58 9.13 0.83
CA GLY A 53 -1.53 9.06 1.84
C GLY A 53 -0.15 8.79 1.26
N ILE A 54 -0.06 7.85 0.33
CA ILE A 54 1.19 7.51 -0.34
C ILE A 54 1.72 8.69 -1.14
N VAL A 55 0.84 9.35 -1.90
CA VAL A 55 1.23 10.51 -2.71
C VAL A 55 1.74 11.64 -1.82
N SER A 56 1.06 11.90 -0.69
CA SER A 56 1.49 12.94 0.24
C SER A 56 2.88 12.66 0.81
N GLU A 57 3.14 11.42 1.20
CA GLU A 57 4.47 11.04 1.68
C GLU A 57 5.52 11.15 0.59
N ALA A 58 5.20 10.72 -0.61
CA ALA A 58 6.12 10.80 -1.75
C ALA A 58 6.46 12.26 -2.06
N GLN A 59 5.46 13.14 -2.01
CA GLN A 59 5.68 14.58 -2.23
C GLN A 59 6.56 15.17 -1.16
N ARG A 60 6.34 14.82 0.09
CA ARG A 60 7.16 15.30 1.21
C ARG A 60 8.60 14.85 1.04
N THR A 61 8.81 13.58 0.74
CA THR A 61 10.14 13.02 0.52
C THR A 61 10.83 13.71 -0.64
N ALA A 62 10.12 13.95 -1.73
CA ALA A 62 10.67 14.66 -2.88
C ALA A 62 11.10 16.07 -2.53
N LEU A 63 10.31 16.79 -1.73
CA LEU A 63 10.65 18.14 -1.27
C LEU A 63 11.88 18.14 -0.38
N GLU A 64 11.99 17.16 0.50
CA GLU A 64 13.16 17.05 1.36
C GLU A 64 14.43 16.74 0.56
N ASN A 65 14.29 15.87 -0.43
CA ASN A 65 15.41 15.48 -1.28
C ASN A 65 15.81 16.58 -2.25
N GLN A 66 14.89 17.47 -2.61
CA GLN A 66 15.21 18.60 -3.50
C GLN A 66 16.28 19.51 -2.95
N LYS A 67 16.41 19.56 -1.65
CA LYS A 67 17.47 20.38 -1.03
C LYS A 67 18.84 19.83 -1.33
N ASP A 68 18.93 18.52 -1.53
CA ASP A 68 20.19 17.85 -1.81
C ASP A 68 20.38 17.57 -3.28
N LEU A 69 19.34 17.70 -4.06
CA LEU A 69 19.41 17.48 -5.48
C LEU A 69 19.79 18.76 -6.17
N ASP A 70 20.95 18.75 -6.73
CA ASP A 70 21.32 19.79 -7.68
C ASP A 70 20.56 19.51 -8.95
N LEU A 71 19.37 20.00 -8.97
CA LEU A 71 18.59 19.85 -10.19
C LEU A 71 19.16 20.77 -11.24
N PRO A 72 19.44 20.23 -12.38
CA PRO A 72 19.83 21.06 -13.51
C PRO A 72 18.72 22.00 -13.87
#